data_121a7d76a911b03d2407b16dbe403b6e
#
_entry.id   121a7d76a911b03d2407b16dbe403b6e
#
_cell.length_a   1.000
_cell.length_b   1.000
_cell.length_c   1.000
_cell.angle_alpha   90.00
_cell.angle_beta   90.00
_cell.angle_gamma   90.00
#
_symmetry.space_group_name_H-M   'P 1'
#
loop_
_entity.id
_entity.type
_entity.pdbx_description
1 polymer ?
#
loop_
_entity_poly.entity_id
_entity_poly.type
_entity_poly.pdbx_seq_one_letter_code
_entity_poly.pdbx_strand_id
1 'polypeptide(L)'
;YGKFGNEVFRKIETFRCPVIAAVNGFALGGGCELAMSCDIRVAADNAVFGQPEVGLGITPGFGGTQRLARLVGAGIAKEMIYTARNIKAERAAQIGLVNQVVAGADLMETVMKMAKGIAKNAPIAVAYAKKAINEGLQTDIDGGIAIEVDEFSKCFATEDQTYGMTCFLEKVKDKQFSNK
;
A
#
# COMPACT_ATOMS: atom_id res chain seq x y z
N TYR A 1 -15.50 9.29 16.64
CA TYR A 1 -14.91 7.99 16.29
C TYR A 1 -14.32 8.04 14.86
N GLY A 2 -15.11 8.34 13.81
CA GLY A 2 -14.65 8.32 12.42
C GLY A 2 -13.45 9.20 12.13
N LYS A 3 -13.40 10.42 12.69
CA LYS A 3 -12.25 11.32 12.54
C LYS A 3 -10.96 10.69 13.09
N PHE A 4 -11.00 10.21 14.33
CA PHE A 4 -9.84 9.60 14.99
C PHE A 4 -9.32 8.36 14.24
N GLY A 5 -10.22 7.45 13.84
CA GLY A 5 -9.83 6.25 13.06
C GLY A 5 -9.20 6.61 11.72
N ASN A 6 -9.75 7.62 11.02
CA ASN A 6 -9.14 8.12 9.77
C ASN A 6 -7.76 8.74 10.01
N GLU A 7 -7.56 9.49 11.09
CA GLU A 7 -6.27 10.07 11.44
C GLU A 7 -5.21 8.97 11.69
N VAL A 8 -5.58 7.90 12.40
CA VAL A 8 -4.69 6.75 12.65
C VAL A 8 -4.34 6.04 11.34
N PHE A 9 -5.33 5.73 10.51
CA PHE A 9 -5.08 5.03 9.25
C PHE A 9 -4.32 5.91 8.24
N ARG A 10 -4.56 7.22 8.26
CA ARG A 10 -3.76 8.15 7.46
C ARG A 10 -2.29 8.18 7.88
N LYS A 11 -1.98 8.05 9.18
CA LYS A 11 -0.59 7.93 9.66
C LYS A 11 0.10 6.68 9.11
N ILE A 12 -0.60 5.55 8.98
CA ILE A 12 -0.06 4.33 8.36
C ILE A 12 0.24 4.60 6.89
N GLU A 13 -0.71 5.17 6.18
CA GLU A 13 -0.61 5.47 4.75
C GLU A 13 0.53 6.45 4.43
N THR A 14 0.74 7.46 5.29
CA THR A 14 1.79 8.48 5.15
C THR A 14 3.08 8.14 5.90
N PHE A 15 3.17 6.97 6.51
CA PHE A 15 4.38 6.55 7.21
C PHE A 15 5.57 6.51 6.24
N ARG A 16 6.73 7.01 6.68
CA ARG A 16 7.91 7.16 5.81
C ARG A 16 8.33 5.84 5.14
N CYS A 17 8.29 4.74 5.90
CA CYS A 17 8.64 3.43 5.35
C CYS A 17 7.41 2.78 4.70
N PRO A 18 7.59 1.95 3.66
CA PRO A 18 6.52 1.09 3.16
C PRO A 18 5.95 0.18 4.24
N VAL A 19 4.63 0.03 4.24
CA VAL A 19 3.88 -0.83 5.16
C VAL A 19 3.20 -1.93 4.36
N ILE A 20 3.40 -3.18 4.76
CA ILE A 20 2.82 -4.36 4.11
C ILE A 20 1.79 -4.99 5.03
N ALA A 21 0.56 -5.11 4.57
CA ALA A 21 -0.46 -5.89 5.24
C ALA A 21 -0.31 -7.38 4.89
N ALA A 22 -0.09 -8.22 5.90
CA ALA A 22 -0.13 -9.66 5.80
C ALA A 22 -1.50 -10.16 6.31
N VAL A 23 -2.43 -10.41 5.40
CA VAL A 23 -3.82 -10.73 5.75
C VAL A 23 -4.01 -12.24 5.78
N ASN A 24 -4.12 -12.82 6.99
CA ASN A 24 -4.20 -14.27 7.18
C ASN A 24 -5.59 -14.82 7.50
N GLY A 25 -6.65 -13.99 7.35
CA GLY A 25 -8.02 -14.38 7.68
C GLY A 25 -9.02 -13.30 7.29
N PHE A 26 -9.98 -13.01 8.17
CA PHE A 26 -11.00 -11.99 7.91
C PHE A 26 -10.43 -10.58 8.00
N ALA A 27 -10.61 -9.81 6.94
CA ALA A 27 -10.37 -8.37 6.86
C ALA A 27 -11.69 -7.70 6.47
N LEU A 28 -12.56 -7.47 7.44
CA LEU A 28 -13.92 -6.94 7.25
C LEU A 28 -14.05 -5.57 7.91
N GLY A 29 -14.82 -4.67 7.30
CA GLY A 29 -15.05 -3.33 7.82
C GLY A 29 -13.72 -2.61 8.12
N GLY A 30 -13.53 -2.17 9.35
CA GLY A 30 -12.30 -1.53 9.81
C GLY A 30 -11.04 -2.35 9.56
N GLY A 31 -11.10 -3.69 9.56
CA GLY A 31 -9.99 -4.56 9.20
C GLY A 31 -9.62 -4.48 7.71
N CYS A 32 -10.61 -4.36 6.83
CA CYS A 32 -10.38 -4.11 5.42
C CYS A 32 -9.83 -2.69 5.19
N GLU A 33 -10.36 -1.71 5.89
CA GLU A 33 -9.90 -0.31 5.85
C GLU A 33 -8.45 -0.16 6.33
N LEU A 34 -8.08 -0.89 7.39
CA LEU A 34 -6.69 -0.98 7.87
C LEU A 34 -5.77 -1.59 6.78
N ALA A 35 -6.18 -2.71 6.19
CA ALA A 35 -5.40 -3.34 5.13
C ALA A 35 -5.21 -2.40 3.92
N MET A 36 -6.25 -1.65 3.55
CA MET A 36 -6.20 -0.66 2.46
C MET A 36 -5.38 0.59 2.80
N SER A 37 -5.13 0.88 4.07
CA SER A 37 -4.24 1.97 4.48
C SER A 37 -2.76 1.61 4.40
N CYS A 38 -2.43 0.33 4.24
CA CYS A 38 -1.08 -0.14 3.95
C CYS A 38 -0.75 0.02 2.46
N ASP A 39 0.54 0.11 2.12
CA ASP A 39 0.98 0.28 0.73
C ASP A 39 0.76 -0.99 -0.10
N ILE A 40 1.06 -2.14 0.46
CA ILE A 40 1.01 -3.44 -0.20
C ILE A 40 0.16 -4.40 0.66
N ARG A 41 -0.61 -5.26 0.02
CA ARG A 41 -1.44 -6.28 0.66
C ARG A 41 -1.10 -7.64 0.09
N VAL A 42 -0.62 -8.54 0.95
CA VAL A 42 -0.45 -9.96 0.64
C VAL A 42 -1.45 -10.74 1.49
N ALA A 43 -2.21 -11.62 0.88
CA ALA A 43 -3.25 -12.38 1.56
C ALA A 43 -2.97 -13.88 1.55
N ALA A 44 -3.35 -14.55 2.62
CA ALA A 44 -3.49 -15.99 2.60
C ALA A 44 -4.68 -16.39 1.71
N ASP A 45 -4.66 -17.58 1.15
CA ASP A 45 -5.69 -18.14 0.28
C ASP A 45 -7.07 -18.26 0.95
N ASN A 46 -7.09 -18.40 2.28
CA ASN A 46 -8.31 -18.42 3.10
C ASN A 46 -8.80 -17.03 3.52
N ALA A 47 -8.10 -15.95 3.17
CA ALA A 47 -8.48 -14.59 3.57
C ALA A 47 -9.80 -14.15 2.91
N VAL A 48 -10.55 -13.34 3.64
CA VAL A 48 -11.86 -12.83 3.23
C VAL A 48 -11.90 -11.32 3.47
N PHE A 49 -12.34 -10.58 2.46
CA PHE A 49 -12.41 -9.12 2.48
C PHE A 49 -13.86 -8.64 2.34
N GLY A 50 -14.20 -7.51 2.94
CA GLY A 50 -15.53 -6.93 2.80
C GLY A 50 -15.68 -5.60 3.51
N GLN A 51 -16.75 -4.88 3.13
CA GLN A 51 -17.22 -3.64 3.76
C GLN A 51 -18.70 -3.82 4.11
N PRO A 52 -19.00 -4.58 5.21
CA PRO A 52 -20.38 -4.98 5.53
C PRO A 52 -21.16 -3.93 6.33
N GLU A 53 -20.62 -2.74 6.53
CA GLU A 53 -21.15 -1.71 7.43
C GLU A 53 -22.59 -1.30 7.13
N VAL A 54 -22.99 -1.28 5.85
CA VAL A 54 -24.38 -0.92 5.47
C VAL A 54 -25.40 -1.92 5.99
N GLY A 55 -25.00 -3.19 6.19
CA GLY A 55 -25.83 -4.20 6.86
C GLY A 55 -26.07 -3.91 8.35
N LEU A 56 -25.32 -3.00 8.94
CA LEU A 56 -25.48 -2.50 10.30
C LEU A 56 -26.12 -1.10 10.34
N GLY A 57 -26.56 -0.56 9.19
CA GLY A 57 -27.16 0.77 9.09
C GLY A 57 -26.17 1.92 9.16
N ILE A 58 -24.87 1.68 8.93
CA ILE A 58 -23.82 2.70 8.88
C ILE A 58 -23.01 2.57 7.60
N THR A 59 -22.23 3.59 7.26
CA THR A 59 -21.27 3.54 6.15
C THR A 59 -19.88 3.12 6.66
N PRO A 60 -18.98 2.60 5.80
CA PRO A 60 -17.55 2.52 6.12
C PRO A 60 -17.06 3.86 6.66
N GLY A 61 -16.41 3.86 7.84
CA GLY A 61 -16.13 5.08 8.60
C GLY A 61 -14.65 5.44 8.71
N PHE A 62 -13.73 4.53 8.33
CA PHE A 62 -12.28 4.73 8.43
C PHE A 62 -11.59 4.81 7.07
N GLY A 63 -12.30 5.35 6.07
CA GLY A 63 -11.80 5.63 4.73
C GLY A 63 -12.11 4.56 3.69
N GLY A 64 -12.91 3.54 4.01
CA GLY A 64 -13.27 2.45 3.11
C GLY A 64 -13.93 2.93 1.83
N THR A 65 -14.86 3.88 1.89
CA THR A 65 -15.50 4.45 0.71
C THR A 65 -14.49 5.12 -0.23
N GLN A 66 -13.42 5.68 0.30
CA GLN A 66 -12.42 6.41 -0.46
C GLN A 66 -11.30 5.51 -0.98
N ARG A 67 -10.72 4.67 -0.11
CA ARG A 67 -9.61 3.80 -0.49
C ARG A 67 -10.06 2.67 -1.40
N LEU A 68 -11.19 2.02 -1.08
CA LEU A 68 -11.69 0.93 -1.92
C LEU A 68 -11.98 1.41 -3.35
N ALA A 69 -12.69 2.54 -3.51
CA ALA A 69 -13.02 3.07 -4.82
C ALA A 69 -11.78 3.45 -5.65
N ARG A 70 -10.70 3.89 -5.00
CA ARG A 70 -9.43 4.20 -5.68
C ARG A 70 -8.63 2.94 -6.07
N LEU A 71 -8.75 1.87 -5.28
CA LEU A 71 -8.04 0.61 -5.54
C LEU A 71 -8.73 -0.24 -6.62
N VAL A 72 -10.05 -0.39 -6.55
CA VAL A 72 -10.79 -1.35 -7.39
C VAL A 72 -11.74 -0.71 -8.39
N GLY A 73 -11.79 0.62 -8.42
CA GLY A 73 -12.74 1.37 -9.22
C GLY A 73 -14.12 1.51 -8.57
N ALA A 74 -14.83 2.59 -8.91
CA ALA A 74 -16.08 2.98 -8.25
C ALA A 74 -17.21 1.93 -8.38
N GLY A 75 -17.28 1.23 -9.51
CA GLY A 75 -18.31 0.21 -9.76
C GLY A 75 -18.21 -0.97 -8.79
N ILE A 76 -17.02 -1.57 -8.70
CA ILE A 76 -16.76 -2.71 -7.80
C ILE A 76 -16.87 -2.28 -6.34
N ALA A 77 -16.36 -1.09 -5.98
CA ALA A 77 -16.48 -0.57 -4.62
C ALA A 77 -17.94 -0.40 -4.19
N LYS A 78 -18.79 0.14 -5.07
CA LYS A 78 -20.23 0.29 -4.82
C LYS A 78 -20.91 -1.08 -4.68
N GLU A 79 -20.59 -2.03 -5.55
CA GLU A 79 -21.11 -3.39 -5.45
C GLU A 79 -20.79 -4.01 -4.08
N MET A 80 -19.52 -3.99 -3.68
CA MET A 80 -19.09 -4.57 -2.40
C MET A 80 -19.76 -3.89 -1.20
N ILE A 81 -19.77 -2.54 -1.18
CA ILE A 81 -20.36 -1.77 -0.07
C ILE A 81 -21.87 -1.93 -0.03
N TYR A 82 -22.58 -1.72 -1.15
CA TYR A 82 -24.05 -1.71 -1.17
C TYR A 82 -24.66 -3.08 -0.88
N THR A 83 -24.01 -4.15 -1.33
CA THR A 83 -24.47 -5.51 -1.08
C THR A 83 -23.99 -6.07 0.26
N ALA A 84 -23.07 -5.40 0.94
CA ALA A 84 -22.37 -5.89 2.14
C ALA A 84 -21.75 -7.30 1.96
N ARG A 85 -21.47 -7.70 0.71
CA ARG A 85 -20.94 -9.03 0.40
C ARG A 85 -19.44 -9.09 0.65
N ASN A 86 -19.04 -10.21 1.22
CA ASN A 86 -17.63 -10.55 1.38
C ASN A 86 -17.11 -11.25 0.11
N ILE A 87 -15.83 -11.02 -0.18
CA ILE A 87 -15.13 -11.67 -1.29
C ILE A 87 -13.92 -12.46 -0.76
N LYS A 88 -13.59 -13.55 -1.41
CA LYS A 88 -12.41 -14.37 -1.10
C LYS A 88 -11.13 -13.71 -1.65
N ALA A 89 -9.98 -14.14 -1.14
CA ALA A 89 -8.65 -13.64 -1.52
C ALA A 89 -8.40 -13.66 -3.04
N GLU A 90 -8.78 -14.74 -3.72
CA GLU A 90 -8.64 -14.87 -5.17
C GLU A 90 -9.38 -13.74 -5.92
N ARG A 91 -10.64 -13.47 -5.55
CA ARG A 91 -11.41 -12.37 -6.15
C ARG A 91 -10.80 -11.02 -5.80
N ALA A 92 -10.32 -10.84 -4.57
CA ALA A 92 -9.64 -9.63 -4.14
C ALA A 92 -8.38 -9.34 -4.97
N ALA A 93 -7.62 -10.37 -5.35
CA ALA A 93 -6.48 -10.23 -6.26
C ALA A 93 -6.92 -9.86 -7.69
N GLN A 94 -7.94 -10.53 -8.23
CA GLN A 94 -8.47 -10.25 -9.58
C GLN A 94 -8.90 -8.79 -9.77
N ILE A 95 -9.44 -8.17 -8.74
CA ILE A 95 -9.92 -6.78 -8.79
C ILE A 95 -8.88 -5.74 -8.36
N GLY A 96 -7.67 -6.15 -8.03
CA GLY A 96 -6.60 -5.25 -7.60
C GLY A 96 -6.66 -4.80 -6.13
N LEU A 97 -7.55 -5.37 -5.31
CA LEU A 97 -7.58 -5.08 -3.87
C LEU A 97 -6.37 -5.68 -3.15
N VAL A 98 -5.85 -6.81 -3.63
CA VAL A 98 -4.71 -7.54 -3.06
C VAL A 98 -3.64 -7.72 -4.13
N ASN A 99 -2.38 -7.50 -3.77
CA ASN A 99 -1.25 -7.60 -4.68
C ASN A 99 -0.84 -9.06 -4.97
N GLN A 100 -0.97 -9.93 -3.95
CA GLN A 100 -0.59 -11.34 -4.08
C GLN A 100 -1.40 -12.21 -3.12
N VAL A 101 -1.74 -13.42 -3.56
CA VAL A 101 -2.33 -14.48 -2.73
C VAL A 101 -1.37 -15.65 -2.66
N VAL A 102 -1.19 -16.21 -1.47
CA VAL A 102 -0.31 -17.35 -1.20
C VAL A 102 -1.00 -18.33 -0.25
N ALA A 103 -0.48 -19.55 -0.14
CA ALA A 103 -0.93 -20.46 0.90
C ALA A 103 -0.71 -19.86 2.29
N GLY A 104 -1.62 -20.10 3.23
CA GLY A 104 -1.54 -19.48 4.56
C GLY A 104 -0.23 -19.77 5.28
N ALA A 105 0.36 -20.96 5.09
CA ALA A 105 1.65 -21.32 5.65
C ALA A 105 2.82 -20.48 5.11
N ASP A 106 2.72 -19.99 3.87
CA ASP A 106 3.79 -19.25 3.19
C ASP A 106 3.66 -17.72 3.34
N LEU A 107 2.57 -17.25 3.97
CA LEU A 107 2.24 -15.83 4.04
C LEU A 107 3.40 -14.99 4.61
N MET A 108 3.86 -15.32 5.80
CA MET A 108 4.90 -14.53 6.48
C MET A 108 6.25 -14.65 5.81
N GLU A 109 6.60 -15.80 5.25
CA GLU A 109 7.84 -15.95 4.48
C GLU A 109 7.83 -15.05 3.24
N THR A 110 6.72 -15.05 2.50
CA THR A 110 6.52 -14.20 1.31
C THR A 110 6.62 -12.72 1.66
N VAL A 111 5.91 -12.28 2.71
CA VAL A 111 5.92 -10.88 3.16
C VAL A 111 7.32 -10.47 3.60
N MET A 112 8.02 -11.30 4.38
CA MET A 112 9.37 -11.00 4.83
C MET A 112 10.38 -10.98 3.68
N LYS A 113 10.22 -11.83 2.67
CA LYS A 113 11.05 -11.79 1.45
C LYS A 113 10.84 -10.49 0.70
N MET A 114 9.59 -10.05 0.55
CA MET A 114 9.25 -8.76 -0.09
C MET A 114 9.84 -7.59 0.72
N ALA A 115 9.63 -7.56 2.04
CA ALA A 115 10.16 -6.50 2.92
C ALA A 115 11.68 -6.42 2.86
N LYS A 116 12.39 -7.56 2.89
CA LYS A 116 13.85 -7.63 2.71
C LYS A 116 14.27 -7.13 1.33
N GLY A 117 13.49 -7.42 0.28
CA GLY A 117 13.73 -6.89 -1.07
C GLY A 117 13.63 -5.37 -1.11
N ILE A 118 12.63 -4.80 -0.45
CA ILE A 118 12.47 -3.34 -0.34
C ILE A 118 13.63 -2.73 0.47
N ALA A 119 13.98 -3.35 1.60
CA ALA A 119 15.04 -2.86 2.49
C ALA A 119 16.45 -2.89 1.88
N LYS A 120 16.67 -3.60 0.79
CA LYS A 120 17.92 -3.58 0.03
C LYS A 120 18.09 -2.33 -0.86
N ASN A 121 17.03 -1.56 -1.08
CA ASN A 121 17.07 -0.34 -1.88
C ASN A 121 17.37 0.88 -0.99
N ALA A 122 17.79 1.98 -1.62
CA ALA A 122 18.07 3.24 -0.93
C ALA A 122 16.82 3.73 -0.17
N PRO A 123 16.85 3.81 1.18
CA PRO A 123 15.63 4.04 1.98
C PRO A 123 15.00 5.40 1.73
N ILE A 124 15.82 6.43 1.47
CA ILE A 124 15.33 7.79 1.15
C ILE A 124 14.60 7.79 -0.19
N ALA A 125 15.17 7.13 -1.21
CA ALA A 125 14.54 7.04 -2.53
C ALA A 125 13.20 6.27 -2.47
N VAL A 126 13.12 5.19 -1.69
CA VAL A 126 11.87 4.46 -1.45
C VAL A 126 10.83 5.35 -0.78
N ALA A 127 11.23 6.15 0.23
CA ALA A 127 10.34 7.08 0.92
C ALA A 127 9.83 8.19 -0.01
N TYR A 128 10.70 8.74 -0.85
CA TYR A 128 10.32 9.77 -1.83
C TYR A 128 9.41 9.21 -2.94
N ALA A 129 9.68 8.00 -3.42
CA ALA A 129 8.79 7.32 -4.37
C ALA A 129 7.39 7.09 -3.76
N LYS A 130 7.30 6.61 -2.52
CA LYS A 130 6.03 6.47 -1.80
C LYS A 130 5.30 7.80 -1.70
N LYS A 131 5.99 8.87 -1.31
CA LYS A 131 5.42 10.20 -1.19
C LYS A 131 4.91 10.72 -2.54
N ALA A 132 5.72 10.63 -3.59
CA ALA A 132 5.34 11.06 -4.93
C ALA A 132 4.08 10.33 -5.43
N ILE A 133 3.98 9.02 -5.21
CA ILE A 133 2.78 8.25 -5.56
C ILE A 133 1.57 8.70 -4.74
N ASN A 134 1.71 8.77 -3.41
CA ASN A 134 0.59 9.08 -2.53
C ASN A 134 0.03 10.50 -2.72
N GLU A 135 0.90 11.49 -2.89
CA GLU A 135 0.50 12.88 -3.08
C GLU A 135 0.06 13.14 -4.54
N GLY A 136 0.77 12.55 -5.52
CA GLY A 136 0.45 12.70 -6.94
C GLY A 136 -0.93 12.16 -7.30
N LEU A 137 -1.36 11.05 -6.65
CA LEU A 137 -2.71 10.50 -6.84
C LEU A 137 -3.84 11.37 -6.23
N GLN A 138 -3.52 12.44 -5.51
CA GLN A 138 -4.51 13.39 -4.97
C GLN A 138 -4.74 14.62 -5.88
N THR A 139 -4.01 14.74 -6.98
CA THR A 139 -4.09 15.84 -7.92
C THR A 139 -4.28 15.34 -9.36
N ASP A 140 -4.30 16.23 -10.35
CA ASP A 140 -4.25 15.87 -11.76
C ASP A 140 -2.85 15.38 -12.17
N ILE A 141 -2.72 14.92 -13.40
CA ILE A 141 -1.47 14.33 -13.90
C ILE A 141 -0.32 15.35 -13.91
N ASP A 142 -0.58 16.61 -14.25
CA ASP A 142 0.46 17.64 -14.30
C ASP A 142 0.95 18.00 -12.90
N GLY A 143 0.05 18.12 -11.93
CA GLY A 143 0.37 18.29 -10.51
C GLY A 143 1.12 17.08 -9.96
N GLY A 144 0.72 15.86 -10.32
CA GLY A 144 1.40 14.62 -9.95
C GLY A 144 2.84 14.57 -10.48
N ILE A 145 3.05 14.92 -11.75
CA ILE A 145 4.39 15.00 -12.36
C ILE A 145 5.24 16.07 -11.67
N ALA A 146 4.68 17.22 -11.31
CA ALA A 146 5.42 18.26 -10.59
C ALA A 146 5.92 17.76 -9.22
N ILE A 147 5.09 17.01 -8.48
CA ILE A 147 5.49 16.36 -7.22
C ILE A 147 6.58 15.33 -7.46
N GLU A 148 6.46 14.49 -8.49
CA GLU A 148 7.48 13.50 -8.84
C GLU A 148 8.83 14.16 -9.14
N VAL A 149 8.85 15.22 -9.93
CA VAL A 149 10.08 15.99 -10.25
C VAL A 149 10.73 16.54 -9.00
N ASP A 150 9.96 17.08 -8.06
CA ASP A 150 10.46 17.59 -6.78
C ASP A 150 11.08 16.49 -5.93
N GLU A 151 10.37 15.37 -5.73
CA GLU A 151 10.88 14.24 -4.94
C GLU A 151 12.07 13.54 -5.65
N PHE A 152 12.06 13.44 -6.95
CA PHE A 152 13.18 12.90 -7.75
C PHE A 152 14.43 13.78 -7.59
N SER A 153 14.29 15.10 -7.67
CA SER A 153 15.42 16.02 -7.55
C SER A 153 16.10 15.94 -6.16
N LYS A 154 15.32 15.72 -5.10
CA LYS A 154 15.83 15.56 -3.73
C LYS A 154 16.72 14.33 -3.59
N CYS A 155 16.53 13.29 -4.39
CA CYS A 155 17.40 12.11 -4.35
C CYS A 155 18.85 12.45 -4.66
N PHE A 156 19.11 13.43 -5.54
CA PHE A 156 20.48 13.84 -5.93
C PHE A 156 21.26 14.55 -4.82
N ALA A 157 20.58 14.96 -3.75
CA ALA A 157 21.23 15.51 -2.57
C ALA A 157 21.66 14.42 -1.55
N THR A 158 21.46 13.13 -1.86
CA THR A 158 21.76 12.02 -0.95
C THR A 158 23.07 11.33 -1.31
N GLU A 159 23.79 10.86 -0.28
CA GLU A 159 24.97 10.00 -0.46
C GLU A 159 24.61 8.68 -1.14
N ASP A 160 23.44 8.14 -0.80
CA ASP A 160 22.93 6.88 -1.35
C ASP A 160 22.71 6.95 -2.88
N GLN A 161 22.35 8.10 -3.43
CA GLN A 161 22.21 8.28 -4.88
C GLN A 161 23.57 8.16 -5.56
N THR A 162 24.57 8.88 -5.08
CA THR A 162 25.94 8.84 -5.64
C THR A 162 26.51 7.42 -5.54
N TYR A 163 26.38 6.79 -4.38
CA TYR A 163 26.79 5.41 -4.14
C TYR A 163 26.06 4.42 -5.08
N GLY A 164 24.75 4.55 -5.20
CA GLY A 164 23.94 3.69 -6.07
C GLY A 164 24.32 3.77 -7.53
N MET A 165 24.59 4.97 -8.04
CA MET A 165 25.06 5.20 -9.42
C MET A 165 26.47 4.63 -9.63
N THR A 166 27.40 4.84 -8.71
CA THR A 166 28.74 4.25 -8.73
C THR A 166 28.65 2.72 -8.78
N CYS A 167 27.88 2.12 -7.87
CA CYS A 167 27.66 0.68 -7.86
C CYS A 167 27.07 0.14 -9.17
N PHE A 168 26.20 0.91 -9.82
CA PHE A 168 25.63 0.52 -11.11
C PHE A 168 26.69 0.47 -12.20
N LEU A 169 27.52 1.51 -12.31
CA LEU A 169 28.60 1.60 -13.29
C LEU A 169 29.67 0.51 -13.08
N GLU A 170 30.01 0.25 -11.82
CA GLU A 170 31.03 -0.74 -11.44
C GLU A 170 30.47 -2.17 -11.32
N LYS A 171 29.16 -2.39 -11.59
CA LYS A 171 28.47 -3.67 -11.55
C LYS A 171 28.53 -4.38 -10.18
N VAL A 172 28.54 -3.60 -9.10
CA VAL A 172 28.48 -4.11 -7.72
C VAL A 172 27.10 -4.72 -7.48
N LYS A 173 27.06 -6.00 -7.05
CA LYS A 173 25.80 -6.74 -6.85
C LYS A 173 25.17 -6.51 -5.46
N ASP A 174 25.98 -6.48 -4.43
CA ASP A 174 25.53 -6.39 -3.03
C ASP A 174 25.73 -4.95 -2.51
N LYS A 175 24.73 -4.10 -2.78
CA LYS A 175 24.75 -2.70 -2.37
C LYS A 175 24.37 -2.57 -0.89
N GLN A 176 25.02 -1.62 -0.20
CA GLN A 176 24.77 -1.29 1.20
C GLN A 176 24.48 0.20 1.32
N PHE A 177 23.21 0.58 1.28
CA PHE A 177 22.79 1.97 1.40
C PHE A 177 22.83 2.45 2.85
N SER A 178 23.24 3.69 3.07
CA SER A 178 23.50 4.28 4.38
C SER A 178 22.34 5.08 4.96
N ASN A 179 21.29 5.32 4.16
CA ASN A 179 20.15 6.19 4.51
C ASN A 179 20.57 7.66 4.76
N LYS A 180 21.51 8.15 3.97
CA LYS A 180 22.04 9.51 4.05
C LYS A 180 21.95 10.26 2.74
#